data_2291de23474411d8a8e6b8e40d4efa82
#
_entry.id   2291de23474411d8a8e6b8e40d4efa82
#
_cell.length_a   1.000
_cell.length_b   1.000
_cell.length_c   1.000
_cell.angle_alpha   90.00
_cell.angle_beta   90.00
_cell.angle_gamma   90.00
#
_symmetry.space_group_name_H-M   'P 1'
#
loop_
_entity.id
_entity.type
_entity.pdbx_description
1 polymer ?
#
loop_
_entity_poly.entity_id
_entity_poly.type
_entity_poly.pdbx_seq_one_letter_code
_entity_poly.pdbx_strand_id
1 'polypeptide(L)'
;MSEPKENDGEHAREMLAMARKDLKALEHMQDAAAFEDEIFGFHAQQAIEKTLEAWMAHRGRAYPLTHNLEVLLTALREEGAEVDPFWTLERYTDFAVMLRYEALEKDMPEARPKIVEQVKRLVQHVDQRLAEA
;
A
#
# COMPACT_ATOMS: atom_id res chain seq x y z
N MET A 1 -13.66 8.96 -23.19
CA MET A 1 -12.55 8.34 -22.45
C MET A 1 -11.36 9.29 -22.46
N SER A 2 -10.88 9.64 -21.32
CA SER A 2 -9.73 10.52 -21.25
C SER A 2 -8.44 9.70 -21.34
N GLU A 3 -7.51 10.15 -22.15
CA GLU A 3 -6.18 9.58 -22.16
C GLU A 3 -5.47 9.93 -20.86
N PRO A 4 -4.53 9.10 -20.39
CA PRO A 4 -3.72 9.45 -19.23
C PRO A 4 -2.99 10.77 -19.48
N LYS A 5 -3.11 11.68 -18.54
CA LYS A 5 -2.43 12.97 -18.62
C LYS A 5 -1.00 12.83 -18.13
N GLU A 6 -0.11 13.72 -18.56
CA GLU A 6 1.27 13.72 -18.06
C GLU A 6 1.32 13.74 -16.54
N ASN A 7 0.43 14.52 -15.89
CA ASN A 7 0.39 14.61 -14.44
C ASN A 7 -0.08 13.34 -13.75
N ASP A 8 -0.73 12.40 -14.46
CA ASP A 8 -1.10 11.11 -13.88
C ASP A 8 0.15 10.27 -13.60
N GLY A 9 1.11 10.26 -14.51
CA GLY A 9 2.39 9.59 -14.30
C GLY A 9 3.22 10.25 -13.22
N GLU A 10 3.22 11.58 -13.19
CA GLU A 10 3.90 12.32 -12.14
C GLU A 10 3.27 12.07 -10.77
N HIS A 11 1.94 12.09 -10.70
CA HIS A 11 1.21 11.79 -9.48
C HIS A 11 1.49 10.36 -8.99
N ALA A 12 1.49 9.40 -9.91
CA ALA A 12 1.81 8.01 -9.58
C ALA A 12 3.21 7.90 -8.96
N ARG A 13 4.19 8.57 -9.54
CA ARG A 13 5.55 8.56 -9.00
C ARG A 13 5.65 9.22 -7.64
N GLU A 14 4.90 10.30 -7.41
CA GLU A 14 4.84 10.98 -6.11
C GLU A 14 4.24 10.07 -5.05
N MET A 15 3.13 9.40 -5.38
CA MET A 15 2.50 8.47 -4.45
C MET A 15 3.41 7.30 -4.12
N LEU A 16 4.12 6.77 -5.11
CA LEU A 16 5.06 5.67 -4.88
C LEU A 16 6.23 6.12 -4.01
N ALA A 17 6.71 7.36 -4.20
CA ALA A 17 7.76 7.91 -3.36
C ALA A 17 7.31 8.00 -1.89
N MET A 18 6.06 8.38 -1.66
CA MET A 18 5.49 8.42 -0.32
C MET A 18 5.37 7.01 0.27
N ALA A 19 4.96 6.05 -0.54
CA ALA A 19 4.89 4.66 -0.12
C ALA A 19 6.26 4.13 0.30
N ARG A 20 7.31 4.52 -0.43
CA ARG A 20 8.68 4.12 -0.08
C ARG A 20 9.15 4.68 1.25
N LYS A 21 8.66 5.86 1.64
CA LYS A 21 8.97 6.42 2.96
C LYS A 21 8.36 5.55 4.06
N ASP A 22 7.13 5.09 3.86
CA ASP A 22 6.50 4.19 4.83
C ASP A 22 7.20 2.83 4.85
N LEU A 23 7.61 2.31 3.69
CA LEU A 23 8.37 1.07 3.62
C LEU A 23 9.70 1.19 4.37
N LYS A 24 10.39 2.30 4.20
CA LYS A 24 11.64 2.55 4.91
C LYS A 24 11.42 2.57 6.42
N ALA A 25 10.31 3.17 6.86
CA ALA A 25 9.93 3.15 8.26
C ALA A 25 9.73 1.72 8.75
N LEU A 26 9.03 0.89 7.99
CA LEU A 26 8.82 -0.52 8.34
C LEU A 26 10.14 -1.27 8.50
N GLU A 27 11.08 -1.03 7.59
CA GLU A 27 12.38 -1.68 7.64
C GLU A 27 13.14 -1.37 8.94
N HIS A 28 12.91 -0.19 9.50
CA HIS A 28 13.53 0.25 10.76
C HIS A 28 12.70 -0.12 12.00
N MET A 29 11.42 -0.46 11.82
CA MET A 29 10.49 -0.77 12.92
C MET A 29 10.35 -2.26 13.20
N GLN A 30 11.33 -3.07 12.84
CA GLN A 30 11.20 -4.51 13.01
C GLN A 30 11.35 -4.98 14.47
N ASP A 31 11.87 -4.13 15.35
CA ASP A 31 12.00 -4.45 16.75
C ASP A 31 10.66 -4.22 17.47
N ALA A 32 9.99 -5.32 17.84
CA ALA A 32 8.68 -5.26 18.50
C ALA A 32 8.74 -4.67 19.90
N ALA A 33 9.92 -4.66 20.53
CA ALA A 33 10.08 -4.05 21.84
C ALA A 33 10.17 -2.52 21.75
N ALA A 34 10.63 -2.00 20.62
CA ALA A 34 10.81 -0.57 20.41
C ALA A 34 9.60 0.10 19.75
N PHE A 35 8.83 -0.65 18.95
CA PHE A 35 7.70 -0.10 18.18
C PHE A 35 6.47 -0.96 18.40
N GLU A 36 5.38 -0.31 18.80
CA GLU A 36 4.09 -0.99 18.99
C GLU A 36 3.57 -1.57 17.66
N ASP A 37 2.84 -2.69 17.76
CA ASP A 37 2.23 -3.31 16.59
C ASP A 37 1.32 -2.35 15.83
N GLU A 38 0.60 -1.51 16.57
CA GLU A 38 -0.29 -0.52 15.96
C GLU A 38 0.45 0.44 15.04
N ILE A 39 1.60 0.92 15.49
CA ILE A 39 2.40 1.86 14.71
C ILE A 39 2.97 1.18 13.47
N PHE A 40 3.51 -0.02 13.66
CA PHE A 40 4.04 -0.80 12.55
C PHE A 40 2.93 -1.10 11.53
N GLY A 41 1.79 -1.59 12.02
CA GLY A 41 0.66 -1.93 11.16
C GLY A 41 0.11 -0.72 10.39
N PHE A 42 0.07 0.44 11.03
CA PHE A 42 -0.36 1.67 10.36
C PHE A 42 0.55 2.00 9.18
N HIS A 43 1.86 1.96 9.37
CA HIS A 43 2.79 2.24 8.28
C HIS A 43 2.74 1.18 7.18
N ALA A 44 2.50 -0.09 7.54
CA ALA A 44 2.27 -1.14 6.55
C ALA A 44 1.05 -0.83 5.70
N GLN A 45 -0.06 -0.49 6.34
CA GLN A 45 -1.30 -0.12 5.63
C GLN A 45 -1.08 1.08 4.73
N GLN A 46 -0.39 2.11 5.22
CA GLN A 46 -0.12 3.32 4.44
C GLN A 46 0.77 3.05 3.23
N ALA A 47 1.79 2.21 3.39
CA ALA A 47 2.66 1.84 2.28
C ALA A 47 1.85 1.10 1.20
N ILE A 48 0.99 0.18 1.61
CA ILE A 48 0.14 -0.59 0.69
C ILE A 48 -0.85 0.33 -0.01
N GLU A 49 -1.57 1.15 0.74
CA GLU A 49 -2.58 2.06 0.21
C GLU A 49 -1.98 2.99 -0.85
N LYS A 50 -0.89 3.66 -0.52
CA LYS A 50 -0.24 4.62 -1.43
C LYS A 50 0.30 3.92 -2.68
N THR A 51 0.79 2.70 -2.54
CA THR A 51 1.29 1.93 -3.68
C THR A 51 0.15 1.54 -4.61
N LEU A 52 -1.00 1.10 -4.07
CA LEU A 52 -2.16 0.77 -4.87
C LEU A 52 -2.73 2.01 -5.57
N GLU A 53 -2.75 3.14 -4.88
CA GLU A 53 -3.18 4.41 -5.47
C GLU A 53 -2.25 4.84 -6.60
N ALA A 54 -0.93 4.66 -6.42
CA ALA A 54 0.04 4.92 -7.48
C ALA A 54 -0.23 4.05 -8.71
N TRP A 55 -0.55 2.79 -8.49
CA TRP A 55 -0.85 1.86 -9.56
C TRP A 55 -2.10 2.30 -10.33
N MET A 56 -3.18 2.68 -9.64
CA MET A 56 -4.39 3.20 -10.28
C MET A 56 -4.10 4.47 -11.08
N ALA A 57 -3.36 5.42 -10.49
CA ALA A 57 -3.01 6.67 -11.16
C ALA A 57 -2.21 6.40 -12.44
N HIS A 58 -1.27 5.46 -12.39
CA HIS A 58 -0.49 5.08 -13.56
C HIS A 58 -1.36 4.53 -14.68
N ARG A 59 -2.43 3.84 -14.35
CA ARG A 59 -3.38 3.32 -15.33
C ARG A 59 -4.34 4.40 -15.84
N GLY A 60 -4.16 5.65 -15.40
CA GLY A 60 -5.00 6.76 -15.83
C GLY A 60 -6.39 6.73 -15.25
N ARG A 61 -6.57 6.07 -14.11
CA ARG A 61 -7.88 5.93 -13.48
C ARG A 61 -7.92 6.66 -12.15
N ALA A 62 -9.05 7.28 -11.85
CA ALA A 62 -9.30 7.82 -10.54
C ALA A 62 -9.46 6.66 -9.55
N TYR A 63 -8.86 6.77 -8.39
CA TYR A 63 -9.00 5.76 -7.36
C TYR A 63 -10.00 6.23 -6.28
N PRO A 64 -10.71 5.30 -5.63
CA PRO A 64 -11.61 5.66 -4.54
C PRO A 64 -10.85 6.29 -3.38
N LEU A 65 -11.43 7.30 -2.75
CA LEU A 65 -10.85 7.93 -1.56
C LEU A 65 -11.22 7.05 -0.35
N THR A 66 -10.44 6.03 -0.11
CA THR A 66 -10.72 5.04 0.93
C THR A 66 -9.42 4.51 1.51
N HIS A 67 -9.47 4.10 2.77
CA HIS A 67 -8.39 3.37 3.41
C HIS A 67 -8.59 1.86 3.33
N ASN A 68 -9.68 1.43 2.72
CA ASN A 68 -10.00 0.00 2.58
C ASN A 68 -9.22 -0.58 1.40
N LEU A 69 -8.24 -1.42 1.71
CA LEU A 69 -7.35 -2.00 0.70
C LEU A 69 -8.08 -2.97 -0.23
N GLU A 70 -9.11 -3.67 0.26
CA GLU A 70 -9.90 -4.54 -0.60
C GLU A 70 -10.60 -3.76 -1.71
N VAL A 71 -11.10 -2.57 -1.39
CA VAL A 71 -11.75 -1.70 -2.38
C VAL A 71 -10.75 -1.31 -3.48
N LEU A 72 -9.54 -0.94 -3.10
CA LEU A 72 -8.50 -0.56 -4.07
C LEU A 72 -8.06 -1.75 -4.91
N LEU A 73 -7.87 -2.90 -4.29
CA LEU A 73 -7.49 -4.12 -5.00
C LEU A 73 -8.59 -4.57 -5.97
N THR A 74 -9.85 -4.46 -5.56
CA THR A 74 -10.99 -4.79 -6.41
C THR A 74 -11.05 -3.87 -7.62
N ALA A 75 -10.86 -2.57 -7.40
CA ALA A 75 -10.85 -1.59 -8.50
C ALA A 75 -9.74 -1.90 -9.52
N LEU A 76 -8.55 -2.25 -9.03
CA LEU A 76 -7.44 -2.65 -9.90
C LEU A 76 -7.76 -3.94 -10.68
N ARG A 77 -8.36 -4.92 -10.02
CA ARG A 77 -8.74 -6.17 -10.67
C ARG A 77 -9.74 -5.91 -11.80
N GLU A 78 -10.71 -5.05 -11.56
CA GLU A 78 -11.71 -4.69 -12.57
C GLU A 78 -11.08 -3.98 -13.77
N GLU A 79 -9.95 -3.31 -13.58
CA GLU A 79 -9.18 -2.69 -14.65
C GLU A 79 -8.22 -3.67 -15.34
N GLY A 80 -8.22 -4.93 -14.96
CA GLY A 80 -7.38 -5.96 -15.57
C GLY A 80 -6.00 -6.09 -14.96
N ALA A 81 -5.73 -5.42 -13.85
CA ALA A 81 -4.43 -5.57 -13.18
C ALA A 81 -4.34 -6.90 -12.44
N GLU A 82 -3.17 -7.51 -12.44
CA GLU A 82 -2.92 -8.76 -11.75
C GLU A 82 -2.65 -8.52 -10.26
N VAL A 83 -3.72 -8.53 -9.46
CA VAL A 83 -3.65 -8.25 -8.03
C VAL A 83 -3.62 -9.49 -7.15
N ASP A 84 -3.84 -10.68 -7.73
CA ASP A 84 -3.95 -11.92 -6.96
C ASP A 84 -2.76 -12.18 -6.03
N PRO A 85 -1.50 -11.96 -6.46
CA PRO A 85 -0.36 -12.15 -5.56
C PRO A 85 -0.35 -11.24 -4.35
N PHE A 86 -1.14 -10.15 -4.39
CA PHE A 86 -1.15 -9.13 -3.35
C PHE A 86 -2.47 -9.09 -2.57
N TRP A 87 -3.40 -9.98 -2.91
CA TRP A 87 -4.74 -9.94 -2.32
C TRP A 87 -4.74 -10.07 -0.81
N THR A 88 -3.85 -10.89 -0.25
CA THR A 88 -3.77 -11.08 1.19
C THR A 88 -3.42 -9.82 1.96
N LEU A 89 -2.89 -8.80 1.28
CA LEU A 89 -2.54 -7.53 1.91
C LEU A 89 -3.79 -6.73 2.34
N GLU A 90 -4.97 -7.08 1.84
CA GLU A 90 -6.21 -6.42 2.23
C GLU A 90 -6.47 -6.50 3.75
N ARG A 91 -5.92 -7.51 4.39
CA ARG A 91 -6.08 -7.72 5.84
C ARG A 91 -5.44 -6.64 6.69
N TYR A 92 -4.59 -5.78 6.10
CA TYR A 92 -3.98 -4.66 6.83
C TYR A 92 -4.88 -3.43 6.90
N THR A 93 -6.07 -3.49 6.30
CA THR A 93 -7.03 -2.38 6.29
C THR A 93 -7.34 -1.88 7.70
N ASP A 94 -7.51 -2.78 8.65
CA ASP A 94 -7.89 -2.43 10.01
C ASP A 94 -6.88 -1.53 10.71
N PHE A 95 -5.63 -1.54 10.25
CA PHE A 95 -4.57 -0.72 10.86
C PHE A 95 -4.62 0.75 10.42
N ALA A 96 -5.47 1.09 9.45
CA ALA A 96 -5.60 2.47 8.98
C ALA A 96 -6.14 3.43 10.03
N VAL A 97 -6.89 2.92 11.01
CA VAL A 97 -7.60 3.75 11.99
C VAL A 97 -7.03 3.68 13.40
N MET A 98 -5.90 3.04 13.56
CA MET A 98 -5.38 2.64 14.86
C MET A 98 -4.86 3.71 15.76
N LEU A 99 -4.47 4.85 15.23
CA LEU A 99 -3.90 5.91 16.02
C LEU A 99 -4.97 6.83 16.61
N ARG A 100 -6.25 6.48 16.43
CA ARG A 100 -7.34 7.39 16.80
C ARG A 100 -7.78 7.30 18.26
N TYR A 101 -8.26 6.14 18.71
CA TYR A 101 -8.96 6.09 20.00
C TYR A 101 -8.68 4.87 20.87
N GLU A 102 -8.42 3.72 20.27
CA GLU A 102 -8.29 2.46 20.99
C GLU A 102 -7.16 1.63 20.41
N ALA A 103 -6.48 0.91 21.30
CA ALA A 103 -5.54 -0.11 20.83
C ALA A 103 -6.34 -1.20 20.11
N LEU A 104 -5.88 -1.62 18.93
CA LEU A 104 -6.50 -2.74 18.27
C LEU A 104 -6.13 -4.02 18.98
N GLU A 105 -7.15 -4.80 19.33
CA GLU A 105 -6.95 -6.12 19.89
C GLU A 105 -6.77 -7.14 18.76
N LYS A 106 -5.86 -6.85 17.83
CA LYS A 106 -5.56 -7.75 16.73
C LYS A 106 -4.08 -8.04 16.69
N ASP A 107 -3.77 -9.30 16.58
CA ASP A 107 -2.40 -9.73 16.38
C ASP A 107 -1.96 -9.39 14.95
N MET A 108 -0.66 -9.19 14.78
CA MET A 108 -0.10 -9.03 13.45
C MET A 108 -0.34 -10.31 12.64
N PRO A 109 -0.78 -10.19 11.38
CA PRO A 109 -1.05 -11.37 10.54
C PRO A 109 0.18 -12.24 10.29
N GLU A 110 1.37 -11.62 10.29
CA GLU A 110 2.63 -12.28 10.00
C GLU A 110 3.72 -11.69 10.87
N ALA A 111 4.88 -12.34 10.89
CA ALA A 111 6.07 -11.75 11.52
C ALA A 111 6.51 -10.51 10.72
N ARG A 112 7.06 -9.52 11.43
CA ARG A 112 7.43 -8.23 10.81
C ARG A 112 8.37 -8.36 9.60
N PRO A 113 9.41 -9.19 9.61
CA PRO A 113 10.25 -9.33 8.42
C PRO A 113 9.49 -9.81 7.19
N LYS A 114 8.51 -10.69 7.38
CA LYS A 114 7.68 -11.19 6.29
C LYS A 114 6.75 -10.11 5.77
N ILE A 115 6.19 -9.29 6.66
CA ILE A 115 5.35 -8.15 6.28
C ILE A 115 6.16 -7.17 5.44
N VAL A 116 7.35 -6.82 5.89
CA VAL A 116 8.25 -5.93 5.16
C VAL A 116 8.50 -6.47 3.75
N GLU A 117 8.78 -7.77 3.63
CA GLU A 117 9.04 -8.37 2.33
C GLU A 117 7.82 -8.33 1.42
N GLN A 118 6.63 -8.60 1.97
CA GLN A 118 5.39 -8.55 1.19
C GLN A 118 5.11 -7.15 0.66
N VAL A 119 5.26 -6.14 1.51
CA VAL A 119 5.07 -4.73 1.11
C VAL A 119 6.11 -4.35 0.06
N LYS A 120 7.35 -4.75 0.28
CA LYS A 120 8.44 -4.47 -0.66
C LYS A 120 8.16 -5.06 -2.03
N ARG A 121 7.62 -6.27 -2.10
CA ARG A 121 7.26 -6.91 -3.37
C ARG A 121 6.19 -6.12 -4.11
N LEU A 122 5.20 -5.62 -3.39
CA LEU A 122 4.16 -4.78 -4.00
C LEU A 122 4.76 -3.49 -4.54
N VAL A 123 5.57 -2.81 -3.75
CA VAL A 123 6.23 -1.56 -4.18
C VAL A 123 7.08 -1.81 -5.43
N GLN A 124 7.87 -2.88 -5.43
CA GLN A 124 8.72 -3.23 -6.58
C GLN A 124 7.90 -3.56 -7.81
N HIS A 125 6.79 -4.28 -7.65
CA HIS A 125 5.91 -4.61 -8.76
C HIS A 125 5.36 -3.36 -9.43
N VAL A 126 4.85 -2.43 -8.62
CA VAL A 126 4.30 -1.17 -9.14
C VAL A 126 5.39 -0.29 -9.74
N ASP A 127 6.57 -0.25 -9.10
CA ASP A 127 7.70 0.48 -9.64
C ASP A 127 8.05 0.01 -11.06
N GLN A 128 8.05 -1.30 -11.27
CA GLN A 128 8.29 -1.87 -12.59
C GLN A 128 7.21 -1.48 -13.59
N ARG A 129 5.92 -1.46 -13.16
CA ARG A 129 4.84 -1.01 -14.04
C ARG A 129 5.01 0.45 -14.43
N LEU A 130 5.41 1.31 -13.49
CA LEU A 130 5.63 2.72 -13.78
C LEU A 130 6.82 2.95 -14.71
N ALA A 131 7.82 2.08 -14.66
CA ALA A 131 8.98 2.16 -15.53
C ALA A 131 8.69 1.69 -16.96
N GLU A 132 7.64 0.91 -17.15
CA GLU A 132 7.21 0.46 -18.47
C GLU A 132 6.36 1.57 -19.10
N ALA A 133 6.91 2.27 -20.02
CA ALA A 133 6.22 3.38 -20.68
C ALA A 133 5.29 2.87 -21.77
#